data_b76b46ad3df8dc1900c26ac68f199a3a
#
_entry.id   b76b46ad3df8dc1900c26ac68f199a3a
#
_cell.length_a   1.000
_cell.length_b   1.000
_cell.length_c   1.000
_cell.angle_alpha   90.00
_cell.angle_beta   90.00
_cell.angle_gamma   90.00
#
_symmetry.space_group_name_H-M   'P 1'
#
loop_
_entity.id
_entity.type
_entity.pdbx_description
1 polymer ?
#
loop_
_entity_poly.entity_id
_entity_poly.type
_entity_poly.pdbx_seq_one_letter_code
_entity_poly.pdbx_strand_id
1 'polypeptide(L)'
;VRGTTLKESILKILDSLHPKKIVVVSSSPQIRYPDYYGIDMPSLEEFCVFRATVELLKERGMESLIDETYRKCKAELQKAKGEMTNGVRDIYKPFTVDEINSKIVEMLRPEGMKTPVELVYQSIEGLHTAIPGHKGDWYFTGNYPTPGGVKLVNQAFVNYYEKKYMPSR
;
A
#
# COMPACT_ATOMS: atom_id res chain seq x y z
N VAL A 1 -9.42 1.19 0.45
CA VAL A 1 -8.08 1.67 0.74
C VAL A 1 -7.67 1.36 2.18
N ARG A 2 -8.40 1.87 3.17
CA ARG A 2 -8.12 1.63 4.60
C ARG A 2 -8.61 0.27 5.08
N GLY A 3 -9.62 -0.30 4.45
CA GLY A 3 -10.23 -1.59 4.80
C GLY A 3 -11.11 -1.57 6.05
N THR A 4 -11.24 -0.44 6.74
CA THR A 4 -11.94 -0.34 8.03
C THR A 4 -13.41 -0.75 7.93
N THR A 5 -14.17 -0.17 6.99
CA THR A 5 -15.58 -0.52 6.78
C THR A 5 -15.76 -1.98 6.39
N LEU A 6 -14.85 -2.53 5.57
CA LEU A 6 -14.87 -3.93 5.18
C LEU A 6 -14.72 -4.85 6.40
N LYS A 7 -13.74 -4.56 7.27
CA LYS A 7 -13.48 -5.33 8.49
C LYS A 7 -14.60 -5.19 9.53
N GLU A 8 -15.01 -3.96 9.82
CA GLU A 8 -15.88 -3.67 10.96
C GLU A 8 -17.35 -4.04 10.70
N SER A 9 -17.81 -4.01 9.45
CA SER A 9 -19.21 -4.28 9.15
C SER A 9 -19.43 -5.28 8.02
N ILE A 10 -18.94 -5.04 6.82
CA ILE A 10 -19.32 -5.80 5.62
C ILE A 10 -18.98 -7.28 5.76
N LEU A 11 -17.77 -7.62 6.16
CA LEU A 11 -17.37 -9.03 6.30
C LEU A 11 -18.16 -9.75 7.40
N LYS A 12 -18.47 -9.07 8.51
CA LYS A 12 -19.30 -9.65 9.59
C LYS A 12 -20.71 -9.94 9.13
N ILE A 13 -21.33 -8.99 8.40
CA ILE A 13 -22.68 -9.17 7.86
C ILE A 13 -22.69 -10.34 6.86
N LEU A 14 -21.73 -10.40 5.94
CA LEU A 14 -21.67 -11.46 4.95
C LEU A 14 -21.40 -12.84 5.60
N ASP A 15 -20.53 -12.91 6.60
CA ASP A 15 -20.23 -14.17 7.32
C ASP A 15 -21.49 -14.74 8.01
N SER A 16 -22.36 -13.87 8.54
CA SER A 16 -23.61 -14.30 9.18
C SER A 16 -24.59 -15.02 8.23
N LEU A 17 -24.43 -14.85 6.93
CA LEU A 17 -25.21 -15.52 5.89
C LEU A 17 -24.64 -16.91 5.51
N HIS A 18 -23.52 -17.30 6.12
CA HIS A 18 -22.85 -18.59 5.93
C HIS A 18 -22.56 -18.94 4.45
N PRO A 19 -22.00 -18.02 3.64
CA PRO A 19 -21.66 -18.33 2.27
C PRO A 19 -20.48 -19.32 2.22
N LYS A 20 -20.34 -20.04 1.11
CA LYS A 20 -19.18 -20.93 0.90
C LYS A 20 -17.87 -20.16 0.86
N LYS A 21 -17.89 -18.93 0.34
CA LYS A 21 -16.73 -18.05 0.14
C LYS A 21 -17.20 -16.62 -0.09
N ILE A 22 -16.42 -15.68 0.36
CA ILE A 22 -16.59 -14.26 0.05
C ILE A 22 -15.43 -13.82 -0.86
N VAL A 23 -15.74 -13.25 -2.02
CA VAL A 23 -14.75 -12.69 -2.93
C VAL A 23 -14.92 -11.18 -2.96
N VAL A 24 -13.90 -10.46 -2.53
CA VAL A 24 -13.84 -9.00 -2.60
C VAL A 24 -13.05 -8.61 -3.83
N VAL A 25 -13.69 -7.90 -4.75
CA VAL A 25 -13.07 -7.48 -6.02
C VAL A 25 -12.88 -5.97 -6.03
N SER A 26 -11.66 -5.54 -6.34
CA SER A 26 -11.33 -4.12 -6.58
C SER A 26 -11.17 -3.87 -8.08
N SER A 27 -11.86 -2.86 -8.60
CA SER A 27 -11.72 -2.41 -9.99
C SER A 27 -10.42 -1.63 -10.24
N SER A 28 -9.68 -1.28 -9.20
CA SER A 28 -8.36 -0.65 -9.29
C SER A 28 -7.26 -1.62 -8.85
N PRO A 29 -6.01 -1.43 -9.33
CA PRO A 29 -4.85 -2.08 -8.75
C PRO A 29 -4.63 -1.71 -7.28
N GLN A 30 -3.70 -2.40 -6.61
CA GLN A 30 -3.30 -2.07 -5.24
C GLN A 30 -2.82 -0.61 -5.16
N ILE A 31 -3.47 0.21 -4.31
CA ILE A 31 -3.02 1.58 -4.04
C ILE A 31 -1.86 1.50 -3.06
N ARG A 32 -0.66 1.77 -3.56
CA ARG A 32 0.62 1.63 -2.84
C ARG A 32 1.23 2.96 -2.45
N TYR A 33 0.87 4.04 -3.15
CA TYR A 33 1.52 5.34 -3.03
C TYR A 33 0.50 6.45 -2.80
N PRO A 34 0.88 7.52 -2.06
CA PRO A 34 -0.01 8.61 -1.72
C PRO A 34 -0.48 9.41 -2.94
N ASP A 35 -1.53 10.19 -2.71
CA ASP A 35 -2.02 11.14 -3.69
C ASP A 35 -0.93 12.16 -4.07
N TYR A 36 -0.90 12.46 -5.36
CA TYR A 36 0.06 13.40 -5.95
C TYR A 36 -0.04 14.83 -5.38
N TYR A 37 -1.25 15.26 -5.06
CA TYR A 37 -1.49 16.58 -4.49
C TYR A 37 -1.34 16.63 -2.97
N GLY A 38 -1.23 15.49 -2.31
CA GLY A 38 -1.13 15.40 -0.86
C GLY A 38 -2.40 15.80 -0.10
N ILE A 39 -3.53 15.91 -0.80
CA ILE A 39 -4.82 16.33 -0.23
C ILE A 39 -5.55 15.15 0.37
N ASP A 40 -5.62 14.05 -0.36
CA ASP A 40 -6.30 12.83 0.06
C ASP A 40 -5.28 11.73 0.36
N MET A 41 -5.45 11.08 1.51
CA MET A 41 -4.59 9.97 1.96
C MET A 41 -3.07 10.25 1.88
N PRO A 42 -2.57 11.28 2.56
CA PRO A 42 -1.15 11.61 2.53
C PRO A 42 -0.29 10.65 3.37
N SER A 43 -0.91 9.88 4.25
CA SER A 43 -0.25 8.98 5.21
C SER A 43 -0.19 7.56 4.70
N LEU A 44 1.01 7.03 4.50
CA LEU A 44 1.21 5.64 4.05
C LEU A 44 0.60 4.62 5.03
N GLU A 45 0.64 4.89 6.33
CA GLU A 45 0.07 4.01 7.37
C GLU A 45 -1.45 3.79 7.25
N GLU A 46 -2.15 4.62 6.48
CA GLU A 46 -3.58 4.45 6.22
C GLU A 46 -3.87 3.42 5.13
N PHE A 47 -2.89 3.08 4.29
CA PHE A 47 -3.08 2.09 3.24
C PHE A 47 -3.00 0.67 3.79
N CYS A 48 -4.03 -0.14 3.55
CA CYS A 48 -4.01 -1.54 3.93
C CYS A 48 -2.87 -2.31 3.22
N VAL A 49 -2.56 -1.94 1.97
CA VAL A 49 -1.44 -2.50 1.20
C VAL A 49 -0.09 -2.21 1.87
N PHE A 50 0.13 -0.97 2.29
CA PHE A 50 1.38 -0.59 2.97
C PHE A 50 1.53 -1.32 4.32
N ARG A 51 0.46 -1.32 5.13
CA ARG A 51 0.46 -2.04 6.42
C ARG A 51 0.74 -3.54 6.25
N ALA A 52 0.08 -4.18 5.28
CA ALA A 52 0.30 -5.59 4.99
C ALA A 52 1.76 -5.86 4.57
N THR A 53 2.33 -4.99 3.74
CA THR A 53 3.73 -5.10 3.32
C THR A 53 4.69 -4.96 4.50
N VAL A 54 4.46 -4.00 5.39
CA VAL A 54 5.29 -3.84 6.61
C VAL A 54 5.19 -5.06 7.52
N GLU A 55 4.00 -5.61 7.71
CA GLU A 55 3.84 -6.83 8.52
C GLU A 55 4.53 -8.05 7.87
N LEU A 56 4.43 -8.21 6.56
CA LEU A 56 5.17 -9.26 5.84
C LEU A 56 6.69 -9.12 5.98
N LEU A 57 7.22 -7.89 5.94
CA LEU A 57 8.65 -7.64 6.16
C LEU A 57 9.08 -8.10 7.56
N LYS A 58 8.30 -7.78 8.58
CA LYS A 58 8.57 -8.22 9.96
C LYS A 58 8.51 -9.74 10.11
N GLU A 59 7.46 -10.37 9.61
CA GLU A 59 7.27 -11.82 9.70
C GLU A 59 8.39 -12.61 9.01
N ARG A 60 8.99 -12.02 7.97
CA ARG A 60 10.11 -12.65 7.25
C ARG A 60 11.49 -12.23 7.76
N GLY A 61 11.57 -11.46 8.84
CA GLY A 61 12.84 -10.97 9.39
C GLY A 61 13.57 -10.00 8.46
N MET A 62 12.81 -9.26 7.63
CA MET A 62 13.34 -8.32 6.64
C MET A 62 13.17 -6.86 7.08
N GLU A 63 13.11 -6.60 8.38
CA GLU A 63 12.89 -5.24 8.94
C GLU A 63 14.00 -4.27 8.53
N SER A 64 15.23 -4.77 8.31
CA SER A 64 16.34 -3.94 7.81
C SER A 64 16.01 -3.19 6.52
N LEU A 65 15.12 -3.75 5.68
CA LEU A 65 14.68 -3.09 4.44
C LEU A 65 13.85 -1.82 4.72
N ILE A 66 13.15 -1.76 5.87
CA ILE A 66 12.42 -0.55 6.29
C ILE A 66 13.44 0.56 6.61
N ASP A 67 14.50 0.21 7.36
CA ASP A 67 15.57 1.15 7.71
C ASP A 67 16.37 1.61 6.48
N GLU A 68 16.65 0.70 5.57
CA GLU A 68 17.32 0.99 4.30
C GLU A 68 16.48 1.92 3.43
N THR A 69 15.18 1.66 3.33
CA THR A 69 14.23 2.50 2.59
C THR A 69 14.15 3.91 3.21
N TYR A 70 14.15 4.02 4.53
CA TYR A 70 14.18 5.31 5.21
C TYR A 70 15.44 6.11 4.85
N ARG A 71 16.63 5.48 4.96
CA ARG A 71 17.90 6.13 4.59
C ARG A 71 17.91 6.55 3.12
N LYS A 72 17.40 5.70 2.24
CA LYS A 72 17.26 6.00 0.82
C LYS A 72 16.34 7.19 0.57
N CYS A 73 15.13 7.20 1.16
CA CYS A 73 14.19 8.29 1.00
C CYS A 73 14.78 9.61 1.50
N LYS A 74 15.50 9.61 2.63
CA LYS A 74 16.22 10.82 3.12
C LYS A 74 17.30 11.28 2.16
N ALA A 75 18.06 10.37 1.58
CA ALA A 75 19.08 10.70 0.59
C ALA A 75 18.45 11.27 -0.70
N GLU A 76 17.35 10.68 -1.16
CA GLU A 76 16.62 11.19 -2.33
C GLU A 76 16.12 12.63 -2.13
N LEU A 77 15.63 12.97 -0.93
CA LEU A 77 15.15 14.31 -0.60
C LEU A 77 16.25 15.39 -0.61
N GLN A 78 17.53 15.01 -0.60
CA GLN A 78 18.66 15.96 -0.69
C GLN A 78 19.09 16.20 -2.14
N LYS A 79 18.60 15.43 -3.11
CA LYS A 79 18.94 15.60 -4.52
C LYS A 79 18.24 16.79 -5.15
N ALA A 80 18.78 17.27 -6.28
CA ALA A 80 18.15 18.29 -7.08
C ALA A 80 16.79 17.82 -7.62
N LYS A 81 15.87 18.79 -7.85
CA LYS A 81 14.57 18.49 -8.48
C LYS A 81 14.81 17.84 -9.85
N GLY A 82 14.27 16.67 -10.08
CA GLY A 82 14.43 15.90 -11.32
C GLY A 82 15.44 14.77 -11.24
N GLU A 83 16.32 14.74 -10.23
CA GLU A 83 17.21 13.62 -9.97
C GLU A 83 16.68 12.65 -8.91
N MET A 84 15.65 13.09 -8.19
CA MET A 84 15.00 12.26 -7.15
C MET A 84 14.30 11.05 -7.77
N THR A 85 14.41 9.91 -7.10
CA THR A 85 13.67 8.69 -7.41
C THR A 85 12.76 8.28 -6.26
N ASN A 86 11.72 7.49 -6.55
CA ASN A 86 10.81 6.98 -5.52
C ASN A 86 11.47 5.81 -4.77
N GLY A 87 12.04 6.10 -3.61
CA GLY A 87 12.70 5.11 -2.74
C GLY A 87 11.72 4.10 -2.12
N VAL A 88 10.46 4.50 -1.94
CA VAL A 88 9.43 3.67 -1.27
C VAL A 88 9.11 2.39 -2.04
N ARG A 89 9.41 2.34 -3.33
CA ARG A 89 9.21 1.12 -4.13
C ARG A 89 9.91 -0.11 -3.57
N ASP A 90 11.02 0.08 -2.89
CA ASP A 90 11.89 -1.02 -2.47
C ASP A 90 11.18 -1.95 -1.46
N ILE A 91 10.31 -1.43 -0.61
CA ILE A 91 9.58 -2.26 0.38
C ILE A 91 8.62 -3.28 -0.26
N TYR A 92 8.16 -3.01 -1.49
CA TYR A 92 7.21 -3.89 -2.18
C TYR A 92 7.90 -4.97 -3.02
N LYS A 93 9.19 -4.80 -3.37
CA LYS A 93 9.93 -5.70 -4.27
C LYS A 93 9.99 -7.16 -3.81
N PRO A 94 10.12 -7.46 -2.50
CA PRO A 94 10.22 -8.85 -2.04
C PRO A 94 8.94 -9.66 -2.20
N PHE A 95 7.81 -9.03 -2.48
CA PHE A 95 6.49 -9.66 -2.40
C PHE A 95 5.74 -9.60 -3.72
N THR A 96 5.03 -10.68 -4.03
CA THR A 96 4.03 -10.72 -5.09
C THR A 96 2.76 -9.99 -4.68
N VAL A 97 1.92 -9.66 -5.66
CA VAL A 97 0.58 -9.08 -5.42
C VAL A 97 -0.26 -10.02 -4.55
N ASP A 98 -0.18 -11.33 -4.82
CA ASP A 98 -0.99 -12.34 -4.10
C ASP A 98 -0.56 -12.52 -2.66
N GLU A 99 0.74 -12.44 -2.36
CA GLU A 99 1.22 -12.45 -0.97
C GLU A 99 0.69 -11.26 -0.18
N ILE A 100 0.74 -10.07 -0.78
CA ILE A 100 0.20 -8.86 -0.15
C ILE A 100 -1.33 -8.98 0.00
N ASN A 101 -2.06 -9.48 -0.99
CA ASN A 101 -3.51 -9.70 -0.92
C ASN A 101 -3.87 -10.67 0.22
N SER A 102 -3.14 -11.76 0.34
CA SER A 102 -3.35 -12.75 1.41
C SER A 102 -3.13 -12.13 2.79
N LYS A 103 -2.10 -11.30 2.95
CA LYS A 103 -1.84 -10.59 4.21
C LYS A 103 -2.93 -9.54 4.50
N ILE A 104 -3.42 -8.82 3.50
CA ILE A 104 -4.55 -7.89 3.67
C ILE A 104 -5.78 -8.63 4.17
N VAL A 105 -6.11 -9.77 3.56
CA VAL A 105 -7.24 -10.60 4.00
C VAL A 105 -7.08 -11.03 5.47
N GLU A 106 -5.91 -11.51 5.84
CA GLU A 106 -5.60 -11.89 7.23
C GLU A 106 -5.85 -10.73 8.20
N MET A 107 -5.32 -9.55 7.88
CA MET A 107 -5.45 -8.35 8.73
C MET A 107 -6.89 -7.81 8.81
N LEU A 108 -7.67 -7.96 7.74
CA LEU A 108 -9.03 -7.45 7.65
C LEU A 108 -10.07 -8.46 8.11
N ARG A 109 -9.71 -9.73 8.25
CA ARG A 109 -10.62 -10.78 8.69
C ARG A 109 -11.05 -10.53 10.14
N PRO A 110 -12.36 -10.43 10.42
CA PRO A 110 -12.85 -10.31 11.79
C PRO A 110 -12.52 -11.56 12.61
N GLU A 111 -12.30 -11.38 13.90
CA GLU A 111 -12.12 -12.48 14.83
C GLU A 111 -13.36 -13.40 14.83
N GLY A 112 -13.14 -14.71 14.86
CA GLY A 112 -14.19 -15.70 14.85
C GLY A 112 -14.87 -15.95 13.50
N MET A 113 -14.54 -15.19 12.46
CA MET A 113 -15.07 -15.38 11.12
C MET A 113 -14.67 -16.75 10.55
N LYS A 114 -15.65 -17.52 10.05
CA LYS A 114 -15.45 -18.87 9.51
C LYS A 114 -15.34 -18.90 7.99
N THR A 115 -16.08 -18.05 7.31
CA THR A 115 -16.13 -18.01 5.85
C THR A 115 -14.76 -17.63 5.24
N PRO A 116 -14.25 -18.41 4.25
CA PRO A 116 -13.07 -18.03 3.50
C PRO A 116 -13.27 -16.72 2.75
N VAL A 117 -12.24 -15.86 2.77
CA VAL A 117 -12.23 -14.59 2.03
C VAL A 117 -11.11 -14.60 1.02
N GLU A 118 -11.41 -14.15 -0.18
CA GLU A 118 -10.44 -13.90 -1.24
C GLU A 118 -10.50 -12.44 -1.66
N LEU A 119 -9.35 -11.82 -1.89
CA LEU A 119 -9.22 -10.45 -2.35
C LEU A 119 -8.57 -10.44 -3.73
N VAL A 120 -9.26 -9.84 -4.69
CA VAL A 120 -8.81 -9.73 -6.08
C VAL A 120 -8.72 -8.26 -6.46
N TYR A 121 -7.53 -7.82 -6.82
CA TYR A 121 -7.30 -6.51 -7.40
C TYR A 121 -7.18 -6.58 -8.93
N GLN A 122 -7.59 -5.54 -9.61
CA GLN A 122 -7.24 -5.34 -11.02
C GLN A 122 -5.71 -5.33 -11.18
N SER A 123 -5.21 -5.91 -12.25
CA SER A 123 -3.80 -5.76 -12.61
C SER A 123 -3.51 -4.40 -13.24
N ILE A 124 -2.26 -3.93 -13.14
CA ILE A 124 -1.83 -2.69 -13.79
C ILE A 124 -1.94 -2.85 -15.33
N GLU A 125 -1.54 -4.00 -15.85
CA GLU A 125 -1.61 -4.34 -17.27
C GLU A 125 -3.07 -4.38 -17.76
N GLY A 126 -3.97 -4.97 -16.97
CA GLY A 126 -5.40 -4.99 -17.27
C GLY A 126 -6.02 -3.59 -17.28
N LEU A 127 -5.62 -2.74 -16.34
CA LEU A 127 -6.05 -1.34 -16.31
C LEU A 127 -5.56 -0.58 -17.56
N HIS A 128 -4.29 -0.74 -17.94
CA HIS A 128 -3.74 -0.10 -19.15
C HIS A 128 -4.39 -0.62 -20.42
N THR A 129 -4.78 -1.89 -20.47
CA THR A 129 -5.51 -2.47 -21.60
C THR A 129 -6.92 -1.90 -21.70
N ALA A 130 -7.61 -1.76 -20.56
CA ALA A 130 -8.97 -1.25 -20.51
C ALA A 130 -9.05 0.27 -20.83
N ILE A 131 -8.03 1.03 -20.43
CA ILE A 131 -7.98 2.48 -20.60
C ILE A 131 -6.60 2.89 -21.17
N PRO A 132 -6.32 2.61 -22.44
CA PRO A 132 -4.98 2.77 -23.00
C PRO A 132 -4.49 4.22 -23.08
N GLY A 133 -5.39 5.18 -23.06
CA GLY A 133 -5.05 6.63 -23.10
C GLY A 133 -4.93 7.28 -21.71
N HIS A 134 -5.10 6.53 -20.63
CA HIS A 134 -5.10 7.14 -19.29
C HIS A 134 -3.72 7.65 -18.89
N LYS A 135 -3.70 8.71 -18.09
CA LYS A 135 -2.53 9.25 -17.41
C LYS A 135 -2.85 9.32 -15.93
N GLY A 136 -2.06 8.72 -15.05
CA GLY A 136 -2.34 8.81 -13.62
C GLY A 136 -2.32 7.47 -12.89
N ASP A 137 -1.36 6.63 -13.23
CA ASP A 137 -1.15 5.32 -12.61
C ASP A 137 -0.20 5.35 -11.40
N TRP A 138 0.27 6.53 -10.98
CA TRP A 138 1.27 6.68 -9.91
C TRP A 138 0.83 6.12 -8.56
N TYR A 139 -0.46 6.05 -8.29
CA TYR A 139 -1.00 5.38 -7.08
C TYR A 139 -0.61 3.90 -7.00
N PHE A 140 -0.43 3.28 -8.16
CA PHE A 140 -0.16 1.85 -8.29
C PHE A 140 1.30 1.57 -8.61
N THR A 141 1.87 2.33 -9.54
CA THR A 141 3.24 2.15 -10.05
C THR A 141 4.28 2.94 -9.27
N GLY A 142 3.88 4.05 -8.64
CA GLY A 142 4.79 5.03 -8.05
C GLY A 142 5.56 5.85 -9.08
N ASN A 143 5.11 5.87 -10.37
CA ASN A 143 5.67 6.67 -11.45
C ASN A 143 5.09 8.08 -11.42
N TYR A 144 5.48 8.88 -10.46
CA TYR A 144 5.01 10.26 -10.38
C TYR A 144 5.50 11.09 -11.56
N PRO A 145 4.59 11.87 -12.20
CA PRO A 145 4.92 12.63 -13.41
C PRO A 145 5.76 13.88 -13.13
N THR A 146 5.94 14.25 -11.87
CA THR A 146 6.71 15.46 -11.50
C THR A 146 7.64 15.19 -10.32
N PRO A 147 8.71 15.99 -10.21
CA PRO A 147 9.60 15.95 -9.04
C PRO A 147 8.87 16.21 -7.71
N GLY A 148 7.79 16.99 -7.73
CA GLY A 148 6.97 17.27 -6.55
C GLY A 148 6.31 16.03 -6.00
N GLY A 149 5.75 15.19 -6.86
CA GLY A 149 5.16 13.90 -6.46
C GLY A 149 6.21 12.92 -5.93
N VAL A 150 7.38 12.86 -6.56
CA VAL A 150 8.50 12.04 -6.06
C VAL A 150 8.96 12.52 -4.68
N LYS A 151 9.06 13.83 -4.48
CA LYS A 151 9.38 14.41 -3.17
C LYS A 151 8.34 14.04 -2.13
N LEU A 152 7.05 14.15 -2.49
CA LEU A 152 5.94 13.85 -1.58
C LEU A 152 5.98 12.41 -1.09
N VAL A 153 6.16 11.44 -1.97
CA VAL A 153 6.16 10.02 -1.58
C VAL A 153 7.35 9.66 -0.69
N ASN A 154 8.55 10.19 -0.97
CA ASN A 154 9.72 9.99 -0.12
C ASN A 154 9.50 10.64 1.26
N GLN A 155 8.95 11.86 1.31
CA GLN A 155 8.64 12.55 2.56
C GLN A 155 7.58 11.79 3.37
N ALA A 156 6.55 11.24 2.71
CA ALA A 156 5.53 10.45 3.39
C ALA A 156 6.12 9.22 4.11
N PHE A 157 7.11 8.57 3.49
CA PHE A 157 7.80 7.45 4.14
C PHE A 157 8.70 7.90 5.29
N VAL A 158 9.43 8.99 5.12
CA VAL A 158 10.25 9.58 6.20
C VAL A 158 9.37 9.94 7.40
N ASN A 159 8.25 10.61 7.16
CA ASN A 159 7.31 10.97 8.23
C ASN A 159 6.74 9.73 8.96
N TYR A 160 6.37 8.69 8.20
CA TYR A 160 5.92 7.42 8.76
C TYR A 160 7.00 6.80 9.67
N TYR A 161 8.23 6.70 9.16
CA TYR A 161 9.33 6.08 9.88
C TYR A 161 9.67 6.85 11.15
N GLU A 162 9.83 8.16 11.07
CA GLU A 162 10.17 9.01 12.21
C GLU A 162 9.07 8.97 13.29
N LYS A 163 7.81 9.04 12.90
CA LYS A 163 6.67 8.89 13.82
C LYS A 163 6.65 7.53 14.53
N LYS A 164 6.97 6.46 13.81
CA LYS A 164 6.86 5.08 14.32
C LYS A 164 8.07 4.64 15.13
N TYR A 165 9.27 4.97 14.67
CA TYR A 165 10.51 4.42 15.20
C TYR A 165 11.38 5.47 15.92
N MET A 166 11.10 6.76 15.75
CA MET A 166 11.80 7.88 16.37
C MET A 166 10.83 8.88 17.02
N PRO A 167 9.87 8.44 17.86
CA PRO A 167 8.92 9.37 18.45
C PRO A 167 9.67 10.42 19.30
N SER A 168 9.31 11.68 19.10
CA SER A 168 9.80 12.78 19.97
C SER A 168 9.45 12.46 21.41
N ARG A 169 10.42 12.56 22.31
CA ARG A 169 10.23 12.42 23.77
C ARG A 169 9.45 13.59 24.32
#